data_9d68e49da68f875153e08a8f740f49fe
#
_entry.id   9d68e49da68f875153e08a8f740f49fe
#
_cell.length_a   1.000
_cell.length_b   1.000
_cell.length_c   1.000
_cell.angle_alpha   90.00
_cell.angle_beta   90.00
_cell.angle_gamma   90.00
#
_symmetry.space_group_name_H-M   'P 1'
#
loop_
_entity.id
_entity.type
_entity.pdbx_description
1 polymer ?
#
loop_
_entity_poly.entity_id
_entity_poly.type
_entity_poly.pdbx_seq_one_letter_code
_entity_poly.pdbx_strand_id
1 'polypeptide(L)'
;MRARARERPSTLASLFPSLAMARVVIFFLVRPGGRFYFRELMRLTGLSSASLQHELRRLVQIGALRREEEGARPAYDADESHPAWRAWILLLRSAARPDDVLREVLAGAPGIDAAVVFGSAARGDARPDSDVDLLLLGSDEARKAAGRQLAEAEMLTGRDLDVIGYTVDDFEARARAGNGFVRRVLAGPKEWVRGGPEVLADVEAA
;
A
#
# COMPACT_ATOMS: atom_id res chain seq x y z
N MET A 1 -18.67 11.23 21.98
CA MET A 1 -17.25 10.87 22.17
C MET A 1 -16.99 9.69 21.22
N ARG A 2 -16.55 9.99 19.96
CA ARG A 2 -16.34 8.95 18.92
C ARG A 2 -15.08 8.18 19.29
N ALA A 3 -15.21 6.86 19.45
CA ALA A 3 -14.06 5.97 19.63
C ALA A 3 -13.20 6.06 18.37
N ARG A 4 -12.00 6.63 18.47
CA ARG A 4 -10.96 6.46 17.45
C ARG A 4 -10.77 4.95 17.30
N ALA A 5 -11.07 4.42 16.10
CA ALA A 5 -10.67 3.07 15.76
C ALA A 5 -9.17 2.96 16.10
N ARG A 6 -8.81 2.05 17.00
CA ARG A 6 -7.41 1.79 17.31
C ARG A 6 -6.80 1.25 16.02
N GLU A 7 -5.96 2.06 15.37
CA GLU A 7 -5.13 1.57 14.28
C GLU A 7 -4.37 0.34 14.79
N ARG A 8 -4.58 -0.78 14.13
CA ARG A 8 -3.83 -1.99 14.44
C ARG A 8 -2.37 -1.74 14.11
N PRO A 9 -1.41 -2.15 14.95
CA PRO A 9 0.01 -2.00 14.62
C PRO A 9 0.32 -2.71 13.30
N SER A 10 1.09 -2.04 12.42
CA SER A 10 1.48 -2.61 11.15
C SER A 10 2.34 -3.86 11.34
N THR A 11 1.99 -4.94 10.63
CA THR A 11 2.79 -6.18 10.63
C THR A 11 4.15 -5.94 10.00
N LEU A 12 4.27 -5.00 9.05
CA LEU A 12 5.55 -4.66 8.42
C LEU A 12 6.59 -4.18 9.44
N ALA A 13 6.15 -3.41 10.45
CA ALA A 13 7.03 -2.95 11.53
C ALA A 13 7.57 -4.10 12.42
N SER A 14 6.89 -5.25 12.42
CA SER A 14 7.31 -6.45 13.14
C SER A 14 8.14 -7.41 12.28
N LEU A 15 7.94 -7.41 10.96
CA LEU A 15 8.62 -8.28 10.01
C LEU A 15 9.97 -7.73 9.56
N PHE A 16 10.13 -6.42 9.57
CA PHE A 16 11.36 -5.73 9.15
C PHE A 16 12.00 -5.03 10.35
N PRO A 17 13.32 -4.77 10.30
CA PRO A 17 14.01 -4.01 11.34
C PRO A 17 13.43 -2.62 11.62
N SER A 18 12.75 -2.04 10.62
CA SER A 18 12.01 -0.79 10.72
C SER A 18 10.93 -0.72 9.64
N LEU A 19 9.90 0.11 9.85
CA LEU A 19 8.93 0.43 8.80
C LEU A 19 9.59 1.14 7.61
N ALA A 20 10.64 1.91 7.85
CA ALA A 20 11.42 2.55 6.80
C ALA A 20 12.10 1.52 5.89
N MET A 21 12.67 0.45 6.49
CA MET A 21 13.23 -0.67 5.72
C MET A 21 12.16 -1.35 4.88
N ALA A 22 10.99 -1.67 5.47
CA ALA A 22 9.89 -2.27 4.74
C ALA A 22 9.48 -1.42 3.52
N ARG A 23 9.33 -0.11 3.69
CA ARG A 23 9.01 0.84 2.60
C ARG A 23 10.04 0.84 1.48
N VAL A 24 11.32 0.89 1.82
CA VAL A 24 12.39 0.86 0.82
C VAL A 24 12.41 -0.47 0.08
N VAL A 25 12.28 -1.60 0.78
CA VAL A 25 12.25 -2.94 0.18
C VAL A 25 11.04 -3.07 -0.76
N ILE A 26 9.83 -2.75 -0.30
CA ILE A 26 8.61 -2.79 -1.12
C ILE A 26 8.74 -1.87 -2.33
N PHE A 27 9.28 -0.66 -2.14
CA PHE A 27 9.49 0.30 -3.23
C PHE A 27 10.30 -0.31 -4.40
N PHE A 28 11.42 -0.98 -4.09
CA PHE A 28 12.26 -1.61 -5.12
C PHE A 28 11.66 -2.91 -5.65
N LEU A 29 10.96 -3.69 -4.83
CA LEU A 29 10.27 -4.92 -5.29
C LEU A 29 9.24 -4.64 -6.39
N VAL A 30 8.51 -3.52 -6.28
CA VAL A 30 7.48 -3.15 -7.26
C VAL A 30 8.00 -2.27 -8.40
N ARG A 31 9.32 -2.00 -8.45
CA ARG A 31 9.96 -1.21 -9.51
C ARG A 31 11.26 -1.86 -9.98
N PRO A 32 11.18 -3.12 -10.47
CA PRO A 32 12.36 -3.83 -10.97
C PRO A 32 13.01 -3.04 -12.11
N GLY A 33 14.34 -3.06 -12.19
CA GLY A 33 15.13 -2.33 -13.20
C GLY A 33 15.12 -0.82 -13.05
N GLY A 34 14.39 -0.28 -12.08
CA GLY A 34 14.33 1.15 -11.84
C GLY A 34 15.61 1.68 -11.20
N ARG A 35 16.07 2.83 -11.71
CA ARG A 35 17.21 3.57 -11.16
C ARG A 35 16.71 4.90 -10.61
N PHE A 36 17.02 5.19 -9.35
CA PHE A 36 16.42 6.30 -8.61
C PHE A 36 17.47 7.13 -7.90
N TYR A 37 17.34 8.45 -7.96
CA TYR A 37 18.16 9.37 -7.20
C TYR A 37 17.64 9.54 -5.77
N PHE A 38 18.52 9.88 -4.85
CA PHE A 38 18.20 10.02 -3.43
C PHE A 38 16.99 10.94 -3.15
N ARG A 39 16.94 12.11 -3.80
CA ARG A 39 15.82 13.05 -3.61
C ARG A 39 14.49 12.51 -4.15
N GLU A 40 14.55 11.75 -5.22
CA GLU A 40 13.39 11.10 -5.79
C GLU A 40 12.86 10.01 -4.85
N LEU A 41 13.75 9.18 -4.31
CA LEU A 41 13.41 8.18 -3.31
C LEU A 41 12.76 8.81 -2.07
N MET A 42 13.28 9.93 -1.56
CA MET A 42 12.65 10.66 -0.46
C MET A 42 11.21 11.04 -0.79
N ARG A 43 10.99 11.62 -1.97
CA ARG A 43 9.65 12.05 -2.40
C ARG A 43 8.70 10.86 -2.57
N LEU A 44 9.16 9.77 -3.16
CA LEU A 44 8.32 8.60 -3.49
C LEU A 44 8.05 7.70 -2.28
N THR A 45 8.99 7.60 -1.33
CA THR A 45 8.81 6.79 -0.12
C THR A 45 8.21 7.57 1.04
N GLY A 46 8.21 8.91 0.99
CA GLY A 46 7.78 9.75 2.10
C GLY A 46 8.70 9.68 3.33
N LEU A 47 9.89 9.10 3.20
CA LEU A 47 10.83 8.94 4.32
C LEU A 47 11.65 10.22 4.55
N SER A 48 12.02 10.45 5.80
CA SER A 48 13.00 11.48 6.14
C SER A 48 14.36 11.15 5.53
N SER A 49 15.18 12.18 5.27
CA SER A 49 16.53 12.01 4.73
C SER A 49 17.38 11.05 5.58
N ALA A 50 17.32 11.19 6.91
CA ALA A 50 18.09 10.36 7.82
C ALA A 50 17.65 8.88 7.77
N SER A 51 16.33 8.62 7.82
CA SER A 51 15.80 7.25 7.75
C SER A 51 16.12 6.60 6.41
N LEU A 52 15.87 7.31 5.31
CA LEU A 52 16.16 6.77 3.97
C LEU A 52 17.66 6.47 3.79
N GLN A 53 18.54 7.40 4.18
CA GLN A 53 19.99 7.20 4.07
C GLN A 53 20.46 5.99 4.89
N HIS A 54 19.89 5.79 6.08
CA HIS A 54 20.22 4.66 6.94
C HIS A 54 19.87 3.33 6.23
N GLU A 55 18.65 3.20 5.71
CA GLU A 55 18.19 1.95 5.10
C GLU A 55 18.85 1.69 3.75
N LEU A 56 19.05 2.71 2.91
CA LEU A 56 19.79 2.54 1.66
C LEU A 56 21.23 2.06 1.91
N ARG A 57 21.91 2.61 2.92
CA ARG A 57 23.26 2.17 3.30
C ARG A 57 23.28 0.68 3.69
N ARG A 58 22.30 0.23 4.47
CA ARG A 58 22.18 -1.18 4.87
C ARG A 58 21.96 -2.09 3.67
N LEU A 59 21.07 -1.71 2.74
CA LEU A 59 20.78 -2.50 1.55
C LEU A 59 21.97 -2.54 0.58
N VAL A 60 22.72 -1.46 0.46
CA VAL A 60 23.99 -1.43 -0.30
C VAL A 60 25.05 -2.30 0.39
N GLN A 61 25.16 -2.24 1.71
CA GLN A 61 26.14 -3.02 2.46
C GLN A 61 25.95 -4.53 2.29
N ILE A 62 24.71 -5.00 2.18
CA ILE A 62 24.42 -6.42 1.93
C ILE A 62 24.43 -6.77 0.44
N GLY A 63 24.61 -5.81 -0.45
CA GLY A 63 24.64 -6.01 -1.91
C GLY A 63 23.27 -6.10 -2.58
N ALA A 64 22.17 -5.91 -1.86
CA ALA A 64 20.83 -5.93 -2.43
C ALA A 64 20.57 -4.68 -3.30
N LEU A 65 21.18 -3.55 -2.98
CA LEU A 65 21.19 -2.36 -3.82
C LEU A 65 22.61 -2.05 -4.29
N ARG A 66 22.73 -1.60 -5.52
CA ARG A 66 23.92 -0.94 -6.04
C ARG A 66 23.77 0.57 -5.85
N ARG A 67 24.88 1.23 -5.54
CA ARG A 67 24.97 2.67 -5.48
C ARG A 67 26.04 3.14 -6.46
N GLU A 68 25.64 3.96 -7.39
CA GLU A 68 26.54 4.56 -8.37
C GLU A 68 26.53 6.08 -8.27
N GLU A 69 27.70 6.69 -8.47
CA GLU A 69 27.83 8.15 -8.52
C GLU A 69 27.63 8.61 -9.97
N GLU A 70 26.55 9.34 -10.23
CA GLU A 70 26.35 10.06 -11.50
C GLU A 70 26.64 11.56 -11.29
N GLY A 71 27.88 11.95 -11.54
CA GLY A 71 28.36 13.27 -11.20
C GLY A 71 28.34 13.47 -9.67
N ALA A 72 27.63 14.50 -9.19
CA ALA A 72 27.48 14.78 -7.76
C ALA A 72 26.22 14.14 -7.14
N ARG A 73 25.53 13.22 -7.81
CA ARG A 73 24.24 12.66 -7.38
C ARG A 73 24.32 11.15 -7.26
N PRO A 74 24.18 10.59 -6.06
CA PRO A 74 24.09 9.13 -5.91
C PRO A 74 22.77 8.60 -6.48
N ALA A 75 22.86 7.59 -7.34
CA ALA A 75 21.77 6.80 -7.86
C ALA A 75 21.78 5.40 -7.24
N TYR A 76 20.62 4.82 -7.08
CA TYR A 76 20.40 3.50 -6.49
C TYR A 76 19.56 2.66 -7.41
N ASP A 77 19.95 1.40 -7.61
CA ASP A 77 19.19 0.38 -8.32
C ASP A 77 19.28 -0.96 -7.59
N ALA A 78 18.25 -1.79 -7.78
CA ALA A 78 18.23 -3.13 -7.19
C ALA A 78 19.15 -4.07 -7.96
N ASP A 79 19.96 -4.86 -7.24
CA ASP A 79 20.53 -6.06 -7.84
C ASP A 79 19.47 -7.17 -7.83
N GLU A 80 18.71 -7.29 -8.92
CA GLU A 80 17.59 -8.23 -9.03
C GLU A 80 18.00 -9.70 -8.83
N SER A 81 19.28 -10.02 -9.05
CA SER A 81 19.82 -11.37 -8.84
C SER A 81 20.03 -11.70 -7.35
N HIS A 82 20.06 -10.68 -6.47
CA HIS A 82 20.33 -10.87 -5.05
C HIS A 82 19.22 -11.66 -4.37
N PRO A 83 19.52 -12.75 -3.64
CA PRO A 83 18.53 -13.68 -3.11
C PRO A 83 17.59 -13.07 -2.06
N ALA A 84 17.96 -11.96 -1.43
CA ALA A 84 17.14 -11.27 -0.45
C ALA A 84 15.79 -10.82 -1.03
N TRP A 85 15.71 -10.45 -2.30
CA TRP A 85 14.45 -10.02 -2.93
C TRP A 85 13.40 -11.13 -2.92
N ARG A 86 13.79 -12.35 -3.26
CA ARG A 86 12.90 -13.52 -3.17
C ARG A 86 12.50 -13.84 -1.74
N ALA A 87 13.44 -13.74 -0.80
CA ALA A 87 13.18 -13.97 0.61
C ALA A 87 12.17 -12.94 1.17
N TRP A 88 12.29 -11.66 0.81
CA TRP A 88 11.33 -10.63 1.23
C TRP A 88 9.94 -10.84 0.63
N ILE A 89 9.82 -11.25 -0.63
CA ILE A 89 8.51 -11.60 -1.21
C ILE A 89 7.88 -12.75 -0.41
N LEU A 90 8.61 -13.81 -0.12
CA LEU A 90 8.11 -14.94 0.67
C LEU A 90 7.71 -14.51 2.08
N LEU A 91 8.50 -13.66 2.72
CA LEU A 91 8.18 -13.10 4.04
C LEU A 91 6.88 -12.31 4.01
N LEU A 92 6.71 -11.42 3.04
CA LEU A 92 5.50 -10.63 2.89
C LEU A 92 4.27 -11.52 2.68
N ARG A 93 4.35 -12.48 1.76
CA ARG A 93 3.27 -13.43 1.49
C ARG A 93 2.87 -14.27 2.68
N SER A 94 3.84 -14.66 3.51
CA SER A 94 3.59 -15.57 4.64
C SER A 94 3.09 -14.87 5.89
N ALA A 95 3.41 -13.60 6.10
CA ALA A 95 3.23 -12.98 7.40
C ALA A 95 2.74 -11.52 7.38
N ALA A 96 2.82 -10.81 6.24
CA ALA A 96 2.28 -9.46 6.15
C ALA A 96 0.76 -9.47 6.00
N ARG A 97 0.09 -8.51 6.62
CA ARG A 97 -1.33 -8.27 6.37
C ARG A 97 -1.51 -7.57 5.02
N PRO A 98 -2.52 -7.97 4.22
CA PRO A 98 -2.77 -7.34 2.91
C PRO A 98 -2.99 -5.83 2.99
N ASP A 99 -3.69 -5.35 4.02
CA ASP A 99 -3.94 -3.90 4.20
C ASP A 99 -2.64 -3.12 4.47
N ASP A 100 -1.66 -3.71 5.16
CA ASP A 100 -0.36 -3.07 5.37
C ASP A 100 0.43 -2.95 4.06
N VAL A 101 0.43 -4.00 3.22
CA VAL A 101 1.09 -3.98 1.91
C VAL A 101 0.38 -3.01 0.97
N LEU A 102 -0.96 -3.06 0.91
CA LEU A 102 -1.76 -2.14 0.09
C LEU A 102 -1.51 -0.67 0.46
N ARG A 103 -1.37 -0.37 1.75
CA ARG A 103 -1.06 0.99 2.22
C ARG A 103 0.27 1.50 1.65
N GLU A 104 1.29 0.66 1.63
CA GLU A 104 2.60 1.05 1.09
C GLU A 104 2.58 1.15 -0.45
N VAL A 105 1.93 0.23 -1.13
CA VAL A 105 1.88 0.21 -2.60
C VAL A 105 1.02 1.35 -3.16
N LEU A 106 -0.12 1.65 -2.52
CA LEU A 106 -1.03 2.70 -2.95
C LEU A 106 -0.66 4.10 -2.43
N ALA A 107 0.34 4.23 -1.55
CA ALA A 107 0.73 5.54 -0.98
C ALA A 107 1.00 6.61 -2.04
N GLY A 108 1.57 6.22 -3.19
CA GLY A 108 1.92 7.11 -4.29
C GLY A 108 0.93 7.11 -5.47
N ALA A 109 -0.23 6.45 -5.38
CA ALA A 109 -1.18 6.33 -6.48
C ALA A 109 -1.89 7.69 -6.74
N PRO A 110 -1.65 8.39 -7.87
CA PRO A 110 -2.23 9.71 -8.10
C PRO A 110 -3.74 9.59 -8.38
N GLY A 111 -4.53 10.55 -7.89
CA GLY A 111 -5.96 10.66 -8.19
C GLY A 111 -6.84 9.58 -7.53
N ILE A 112 -6.28 8.74 -6.66
CA ILE A 112 -7.06 7.88 -5.78
C ILE A 112 -7.34 8.67 -4.50
N ASP A 113 -8.62 8.96 -4.26
CA ASP A 113 -9.08 9.73 -3.11
C ASP A 113 -9.10 8.86 -1.86
N ALA A 114 -9.59 7.63 -1.98
CA ALA A 114 -9.56 6.64 -0.89
C ALA A 114 -9.45 5.21 -1.40
N ALA A 115 -8.90 4.34 -0.54
CA ALA A 115 -8.91 2.90 -0.71
C ALA A 115 -9.19 2.22 0.65
N VAL A 116 -10.11 1.27 0.64
CA VAL A 116 -10.62 0.64 1.85
C VAL A 116 -10.68 -0.87 1.68
N VAL A 117 -9.97 -1.61 2.52
CA VAL A 117 -10.14 -3.05 2.66
C VAL A 117 -11.36 -3.30 3.53
N PHE A 118 -12.26 -4.18 3.08
CA PHE A 118 -13.48 -4.55 3.80
C PHE A 118 -13.64 -6.07 3.84
N GLY A 119 -14.81 -6.58 4.17
CA GLY A 119 -15.08 -8.01 4.16
C GLY A 119 -14.31 -8.82 5.21
N SER A 120 -13.92 -10.04 4.85
CA SER A 120 -13.25 -10.98 5.77
C SER A 120 -11.87 -10.50 6.22
N ALA A 121 -11.12 -9.86 5.32
CA ALA A 121 -9.79 -9.34 5.63
C ALA A 121 -9.85 -8.25 6.72
N ALA A 122 -10.83 -7.35 6.65
CA ALA A 122 -11.03 -6.31 7.65
C ALA A 122 -11.53 -6.85 8.99
N ARG A 123 -12.34 -7.92 8.98
CA ARG A 123 -12.81 -8.60 10.21
C ARG A 123 -11.70 -9.37 10.92
N GLY A 124 -10.67 -9.80 10.18
CA GLY A 124 -9.59 -10.63 10.69
C GLY A 124 -9.93 -12.13 10.70
N ASP A 125 -10.96 -12.55 9.97
CA ASP A 125 -11.39 -13.95 9.80
C ASP A 125 -11.08 -14.50 8.39
N ALA A 126 -10.33 -13.76 7.58
CA ALA A 126 -9.89 -14.18 6.26
C ALA A 126 -8.97 -15.41 6.34
N ARG A 127 -9.23 -16.39 5.47
CA ARG A 127 -8.31 -17.52 5.28
C ARG A 127 -7.08 -17.08 4.50
N PRO A 128 -5.95 -17.78 4.60
CA PRO A 128 -4.73 -17.44 3.86
C PRO A 128 -4.91 -17.33 2.35
N ASP A 129 -5.87 -18.08 1.79
CA ASP A 129 -6.20 -18.19 0.36
C ASP A 129 -7.43 -17.37 -0.06
N SER A 130 -8.04 -16.61 0.86
CA SER A 130 -9.20 -15.76 0.53
C SER A 130 -8.75 -14.52 -0.24
N ASP A 131 -9.58 -14.10 -1.20
CA ASP A 131 -9.44 -12.80 -1.87
C ASP A 131 -9.52 -11.63 -0.87
N VAL A 132 -8.98 -10.52 -1.26
CA VAL A 132 -9.04 -9.28 -0.48
C VAL A 132 -10.04 -8.34 -1.12
N ASP A 133 -11.15 -8.10 -0.44
CA ASP A 133 -12.17 -7.14 -0.89
C ASP A 133 -11.63 -5.70 -0.75
N LEU A 134 -11.51 -4.99 -1.87
CA LEU A 134 -10.99 -3.62 -1.92
C LEU A 134 -11.99 -2.66 -2.58
N LEU A 135 -12.44 -1.66 -1.85
CA LEU A 135 -13.13 -0.50 -2.42
C LEU A 135 -12.10 0.55 -2.81
N LEU A 136 -12.16 1.02 -4.05
CA LEU A 136 -11.27 2.05 -4.59
C LEU A 136 -12.09 3.26 -5.05
N LEU A 137 -11.86 4.41 -4.42
CA LEU A 137 -12.53 5.67 -4.74
C LEU A 137 -11.58 6.60 -5.49
N GLY A 138 -12.04 7.12 -6.62
CA GLY A 138 -11.27 8.02 -7.47
C GLY A 138 -11.88 8.09 -8.87
N SER A 139 -11.32 8.92 -9.77
CA SER A 139 -11.77 8.97 -11.16
C SER A 139 -11.52 7.65 -11.89
N ASP A 140 -12.23 7.39 -12.98
CA ASP A 140 -12.05 6.19 -13.81
C ASP A 140 -10.60 6.07 -14.31
N GLU A 141 -10.01 7.20 -14.71
CA GLU A 141 -8.63 7.27 -15.18
C GLU A 141 -7.65 6.90 -14.05
N ALA A 142 -7.86 7.45 -12.86
CA ALA A 142 -7.03 7.17 -11.70
C ALA A 142 -7.10 5.70 -11.28
N ARG A 143 -8.30 5.10 -11.28
CA ARG A 143 -8.48 3.67 -10.97
C ARG A 143 -7.83 2.76 -12.00
N LYS A 144 -7.94 3.09 -13.30
CA LYS A 144 -7.22 2.36 -14.36
C LYS A 144 -5.70 2.50 -14.21
N ALA A 145 -5.22 3.71 -13.91
CA ALA A 145 -3.79 3.94 -13.69
C ALA A 145 -3.25 3.18 -12.46
N ALA A 146 -4.07 2.96 -11.43
CA ALA A 146 -3.72 2.18 -10.24
C ALA A 146 -3.63 0.67 -10.49
N GLY A 147 -4.06 0.17 -11.66
CA GLY A 147 -4.05 -1.27 -11.97
C GLY A 147 -2.69 -1.93 -11.81
N ARG A 148 -1.61 -1.22 -12.14
CA ARG A 148 -0.25 -1.72 -11.92
C ARG A 148 0.05 -1.89 -10.41
N GLN A 149 -0.27 -0.91 -9.59
CA GLN A 149 -0.06 -0.96 -8.15
C GLN A 149 -0.90 -2.09 -7.50
N LEU A 150 -2.11 -2.34 -8.01
CA LEU A 150 -2.94 -3.44 -7.53
C LEU A 150 -2.32 -4.79 -7.87
N ALA A 151 -1.84 -5.00 -9.10
CA ALA A 151 -1.11 -6.22 -9.48
C ALA A 151 0.18 -6.41 -8.66
N GLU A 152 0.88 -5.33 -8.33
CA GLU A 152 2.03 -5.34 -7.43
C GLU A 152 1.64 -5.80 -6.03
N ALA A 153 0.49 -5.34 -5.51
CA ALA A 153 -0.03 -5.77 -4.21
C ALA A 153 -0.42 -7.26 -4.22
N GLU A 154 -1.07 -7.75 -5.27
CA GLU A 154 -1.35 -9.19 -5.45
C GLU A 154 -0.07 -10.02 -5.46
N MET A 155 0.93 -9.58 -6.20
CA MET A 155 2.24 -10.25 -6.24
C MET A 155 2.88 -10.32 -4.86
N LEU A 156 2.85 -9.24 -4.08
CA LEU A 156 3.48 -9.15 -2.76
C LEU A 156 2.69 -9.87 -1.67
N THR A 157 1.35 -9.89 -1.75
CA THR A 157 0.50 -10.56 -0.75
C THR A 157 0.27 -12.03 -1.08
N GLY A 158 0.43 -12.41 -2.36
CA GLY A 158 0.05 -13.73 -2.86
C GLY A 158 -1.46 -13.97 -2.83
N ARG A 159 -2.28 -12.91 -2.83
CA ARG A 159 -3.73 -12.93 -2.78
C ARG A 159 -4.31 -12.13 -3.93
N ASP A 160 -5.40 -12.62 -4.50
CA ASP A 160 -6.18 -11.88 -5.49
C ASP A 160 -6.94 -10.73 -4.82
N LEU A 161 -7.13 -9.63 -5.55
CA LEU A 161 -7.89 -8.48 -5.10
C LEU A 161 -9.25 -8.45 -5.81
N ASP A 162 -10.34 -8.52 -5.05
CA ASP A 162 -11.68 -8.21 -5.57
C ASP A 162 -11.90 -6.69 -5.45
N VAL A 163 -11.72 -5.98 -6.58
CA VAL A 163 -11.71 -4.52 -6.60
C VAL A 163 -13.03 -3.96 -7.09
N ILE A 164 -13.72 -3.23 -6.22
CA ILE A 164 -14.92 -2.48 -6.56
C ILE A 164 -14.58 -0.99 -6.59
N GLY A 165 -14.83 -0.33 -7.72
CA GLY A 165 -14.45 1.06 -7.94
C GLY A 165 -15.62 2.00 -8.16
N TYR A 166 -15.59 3.18 -7.53
CA TYR A 166 -16.52 4.29 -7.76
C TYR A 166 -15.78 5.63 -7.77
N THR A 167 -16.40 6.67 -8.31
CA THR A 167 -16.07 8.04 -7.90
C THR A 167 -16.64 8.30 -6.49
N VAL A 168 -16.15 9.31 -5.81
CA VAL A 168 -16.70 9.69 -4.49
C VAL A 168 -18.17 10.04 -4.63
N ASP A 169 -18.53 10.86 -5.64
CA ASP A 169 -19.91 11.30 -5.91
C ASP A 169 -20.86 10.11 -6.18
N ASP A 170 -20.44 9.14 -7.00
CA ASP A 170 -21.22 7.93 -7.28
C ASP A 170 -21.44 7.07 -6.03
N PHE A 171 -20.40 6.95 -5.20
CA PHE A 171 -20.48 6.19 -3.95
C PHE A 171 -21.46 6.85 -2.97
N GLU A 172 -21.40 8.19 -2.85
CA GLU A 172 -22.31 8.97 -2.03
C GLU A 172 -23.76 8.89 -2.54
N ALA A 173 -23.98 9.06 -3.85
CA ALA A 173 -25.31 8.94 -4.44
C ALA A 173 -25.94 7.58 -4.15
N ARG A 174 -25.16 6.50 -4.26
CA ARG A 174 -25.61 5.14 -3.93
C ARG A 174 -25.89 4.95 -2.43
N ALA A 175 -25.11 5.59 -1.57
CA ALA A 175 -25.37 5.58 -0.13
C ALA A 175 -26.70 6.22 0.22
N ARG A 176 -26.95 7.43 -0.32
CA ARG A 176 -28.23 8.16 -0.15
C ARG A 176 -29.42 7.39 -0.73
N ALA A 177 -29.21 6.67 -1.84
CA ALA A 177 -30.22 5.78 -2.41
C ALA A 177 -30.45 4.48 -1.64
N GLY A 178 -29.73 4.24 -0.54
CA GLY A 178 -29.88 3.05 0.28
C GLY A 178 -29.33 1.77 -0.33
N ASN A 179 -28.33 1.87 -1.24
CA ASN A 179 -27.71 0.71 -1.89
C ASN A 179 -27.15 -0.27 -0.84
N GLY A 180 -27.60 -1.54 -0.93
CA GLY A 180 -27.28 -2.55 0.08
C GLY A 180 -25.80 -2.89 0.20
N PHE A 181 -25.02 -2.83 -0.89
CA PHE A 181 -23.57 -3.02 -0.87
C PHE A 181 -22.89 -1.87 -0.12
N VAL A 182 -23.18 -0.62 -0.53
CA VAL A 182 -22.58 0.57 0.10
C VAL A 182 -22.90 0.62 1.59
N ARG A 183 -24.15 0.33 1.99
CA ARG A 183 -24.54 0.27 3.40
C ARG A 183 -23.74 -0.78 4.17
N ARG A 184 -23.51 -1.97 3.59
CA ARG A 184 -22.69 -3.02 4.24
C ARG A 184 -21.24 -2.56 4.44
N VAL A 185 -20.64 -1.90 3.44
CA VAL A 185 -19.28 -1.37 3.56
C VAL A 185 -19.20 -0.28 4.61
N LEU A 186 -20.16 0.66 4.63
CA LEU A 186 -20.19 1.75 5.61
C LEU A 186 -20.38 1.24 7.04
N ALA A 187 -21.28 0.29 7.26
CA ALA A 187 -21.60 -0.24 8.58
C ALA A 187 -20.59 -1.29 9.09
N GLY A 188 -19.89 -1.97 8.17
CA GLY A 188 -18.99 -3.08 8.51
C GLY A 188 -17.59 -2.64 8.95
N PRO A 189 -16.82 -3.59 9.50
CA PRO A 189 -15.40 -3.40 9.73
C PRO A 189 -14.66 -3.08 8.43
N LYS A 190 -13.79 -2.09 8.49
CA LYS A 190 -13.01 -1.62 7.36
C LYS A 190 -11.66 -1.09 7.80
N GLU A 191 -10.65 -1.25 6.93
CA GLU A 191 -9.29 -0.74 7.13
C GLU A 191 -8.97 0.23 6.00
N TRP A 192 -8.71 1.47 6.34
CA TRP A 192 -8.28 2.49 5.38
C TRP A 192 -6.83 2.25 4.99
N VAL A 193 -6.60 2.01 3.72
CA VAL A 193 -5.24 1.84 3.18
C VAL A 193 -4.75 3.09 2.44
N ARG A 194 -5.70 3.97 2.06
CA ARG A 194 -5.43 5.32 1.54
C ARG A 194 -6.60 6.24 1.86
N GLY A 195 -6.34 7.54 2.07
CA GLY A 195 -7.35 8.47 2.57
C GLY A 195 -7.84 8.08 3.96
N GLY A 196 -8.99 8.59 4.35
CA GLY A 196 -9.60 8.31 5.63
C GLY A 196 -11.10 8.57 5.64
N PRO A 197 -11.76 8.46 6.80
CA PRO A 197 -13.21 8.67 6.94
C PRO A 197 -13.69 10.02 6.43
N GLU A 198 -12.81 11.03 6.42
CA GLU A 198 -13.11 12.38 5.94
C GLU A 198 -13.55 12.41 4.47
N VAL A 199 -13.07 11.45 3.65
CA VAL A 199 -13.47 11.34 2.22
C VAL A 199 -14.96 11.00 2.08
N LEU A 200 -15.56 10.39 3.11
CA LEU A 200 -16.96 9.98 3.13
C LEU A 200 -17.78 10.73 4.21
N ALA A 201 -17.30 11.87 4.69
CA ALA A 201 -17.92 12.59 5.80
C ALA A 201 -19.38 13.00 5.51
N ASP A 202 -19.68 13.34 4.25
CA ASP A 202 -21.03 13.76 3.84
C ASP A 202 -22.01 12.57 3.74
N VAL A 203 -21.51 11.35 3.66
CA VAL A 203 -22.32 10.12 3.61
C VAL A 203 -22.70 9.63 5.01
N GLU A 204 -21.80 9.76 5.98
CA GLU A 204 -22.05 9.34 7.38
C GLU A 204 -22.96 10.32 8.14
N ALA A 205 -23.19 11.52 7.58
CA ALA A 205 -24.03 12.56 8.16
C ALA A 205 -25.49 12.54 7.65
N ALA A 206 -25.81 11.75 6.64
CA ALA A 206 -27.14 11.63 6.01
C ALA A 206 -27.85 10.35 6.43
#